data_a75961dab4c4db8dc71a3fc90a393428
#
_entry.id   a75961dab4c4db8dc71a3fc90a393428
#
_cell.length_a   1.000
_cell.length_b   1.000
_cell.length_c   1.000
_cell.angle_alpha   90.00
_cell.angle_beta   90.00
_cell.angle_gamma   90.00
#
_symmetry.space_group_name_H-M   'P 1'
#
loop_
_entity.id
_entity.type
_entity.pdbx_description
1 polymer ?
#
loop_
_entity_poly.entity_id
_entity_poly.type
_entity_poly.pdbx_seq_one_letter_code
_entity_poly.pdbx_strand_id
1 'polypeptide(L)' 'MSLSVEEENLICMYHTSDRRRTMARMIAAPPDMDTEMRRLANGTIAKLKRMTDTDFDGQRFDFVGE' A
#
# COMPACT_ATOMS: atom_id res chain seq x y z
N MET A 1 -8.50 -3.25 -10.36
CA MET A 1 -7.69 -2.04 -10.16
C MET A 1 -6.21 -2.38 -10.24
N SER A 2 -5.45 -1.54 -10.88
CA SER A 2 -4.06 -1.81 -11.18
C SER A 2 -3.14 -0.94 -10.33
N LEU A 3 -2.11 -1.55 -9.75
CA LEU A 3 -1.09 -0.86 -8.97
C LEU A 3 0.21 -0.81 -9.76
N SER A 4 0.94 0.28 -9.64
CA SER A 4 2.28 0.35 -10.21
C SER A 4 3.26 -0.47 -9.37
N VAL A 5 4.43 -0.76 -9.92
CA VAL A 5 5.48 -1.48 -9.20
C VAL A 5 5.89 -0.72 -7.94
N GLU A 6 5.99 0.59 -8.04
CA GLU A 6 6.34 1.44 -6.90
C GLU A 6 5.29 1.38 -5.81
N GLU A 7 4.02 1.39 -6.19
CA GLU A 7 2.91 1.26 -5.25
C GLU A 7 2.92 -0.11 -4.57
N GLU A 8 3.15 -1.16 -5.34
CA GLU A 8 3.25 -2.51 -4.79
C GLU A 8 4.40 -2.63 -3.79
N ASN A 9 5.56 -2.08 -4.14
CA ASN A 9 6.71 -2.09 -3.25
C ASN A 9 6.41 -1.35 -1.95
N LEU A 10 5.74 -0.22 -2.04
CA LEU A 10 5.37 0.54 -0.86
C LEU A 10 4.41 -0.24 0.02
N ILE A 11 3.41 -0.88 -0.58
CA ILE A 11 2.48 -1.71 0.17
C ILE A 11 3.22 -2.85 0.87
N CYS A 12 4.18 -3.48 0.18
CA CYS A 12 4.97 -4.57 0.77
C CYS A 12 5.68 -4.15 2.05
N MET A 13 6.13 -2.90 2.13
CA MET A 13 6.79 -2.38 3.33
C MET A 13 5.86 -2.30 4.54
N TYR A 14 4.58 -2.09 4.30
CA TYR A 14 3.58 -1.89 5.36
C TYR A 14 2.52 -2.97 5.40
N HIS A 15 2.68 -3.99 4.60
CA HIS A 15 1.65 -5.03 4.41
C HIS A 15 1.29 -5.74 5.71
N THR A 16 -0.02 -5.88 5.91
CA THR A 16 -0.58 -6.77 6.91
C THR A 16 -1.61 -7.65 6.22
N SER A 17 -2.17 -8.61 6.92
CA SER A 17 -3.24 -9.44 6.37
C SER A 17 -4.57 -8.69 6.21
N ASP A 18 -4.64 -7.45 6.70
CA ASP A 18 -5.85 -6.64 6.67
C ASP A 18 -5.62 -5.33 5.91
N ARG A 19 -6.49 -5.04 4.94
CA ARG A 19 -6.40 -3.86 4.10
C ARG A 19 -6.42 -2.56 4.92
N ARG A 20 -7.36 -2.47 5.86
CA ARG A 20 -7.51 -1.27 6.70
C ARG A 20 -6.30 -1.05 7.59
N ARG A 21 -5.75 -2.13 8.11
CA ARG A 21 -4.56 -2.05 8.95
C ARG A 21 -3.34 -1.63 8.15
N THR A 22 -3.22 -2.13 6.93
CA THR A 22 -2.16 -1.72 6.01
C THR A 22 -2.23 -0.22 5.74
N MET A 23 -3.42 0.30 5.42
CA MET A 23 -3.61 1.74 5.23
C MET A 23 -3.27 2.54 6.47
N ALA A 24 -3.67 2.06 7.64
CA ALA A 24 -3.38 2.76 8.91
C ALA A 24 -1.87 2.86 9.15
N ARG A 25 -1.13 1.81 8.87
CA ARG A 25 0.33 1.82 9.00
C ARG A 25 0.98 2.81 8.03
N MET A 26 0.47 2.88 6.82
CA MET A 26 0.97 3.83 5.82
C MET A 26 0.68 5.27 6.24
N ILE A 27 -0.49 5.51 6.81
CA ILE A 27 -0.87 6.84 7.30
C ILE A 27 0.00 7.25 8.49
N ALA A 28 0.38 6.30 9.32
CA ALA A 28 1.16 6.55 10.53
C ALA A 28 2.65 6.80 10.27
N ALA A 29 3.13 6.52 9.06
CA ALA A 29 4.56 6.61 8.72
C ALA A 29 5.05 7.95 8.14
N PRO A 30 4.20 8.97 7.86
CA PRO A 30 4.60 10.16 7.13
C PRO A 30 5.85 10.90 7.58
N PRO A 31 6.19 10.97 8.87
CA PRO A 31 7.36 11.74 9.28
C PRO A 31 8.67 11.28 8.65
N ASP A 32 8.74 10.03 8.23
CA ASP A 32 9.95 9.44 7.64
C ASP A 32 9.96 9.50 6.12
N MET A 33 8.93 10.07 5.52
CA MET A 33 8.78 10.11 4.07
C MET A 33 9.10 11.50 3.52
N ASP A 34 9.81 11.54 2.39
CA ASP A 34 9.98 12.79 1.66
C ASP A 34 8.70 13.11 0.87
N THR A 35 8.69 14.24 0.17
CA THR A 35 7.51 14.71 -0.56
C THR A 35 7.04 13.73 -1.63
N GLU A 36 7.98 13.15 -2.36
CA GLU A 36 7.64 12.20 -3.43
C GLU A 36 7.06 10.92 -2.86
N MET A 37 7.62 10.42 -1.77
CA MET A 37 7.10 9.24 -1.10
C MET A 37 5.72 9.49 -0.54
N ARG A 38 5.47 10.69 0.00
CA ARG A 38 4.13 11.04 0.50
C ARG A 38 3.10 11.05 -0.60
N ARG A 39 3.45 11.58 -1.78
CA ARG A 39 2.54 11.56 -2.92
C ARG A 39 2.23 10.13 -3.35
N LEU A 40 3.26 9.31 -3.43
CA LEU A 40 3.10 7.90 -3.77
C LEU A 40 2.21 7.20 -2.74
N ALA A 41 2.49 7.43 -1.46
CA ALA A 41 1.71 6.84 -0.37
C ALA A 41 0.25 7.28 -0.41
N ASN A 42 0.00 8.57 -0.62
CA ASN A 42 -1.36 9.10 -0.69
C ASN A 42 -2.13 8.50 -1.86
N GLY A 43 -1.50 8.39 -3.03
CA GLY A 43 -2.10 7.75 -4.19
C GLY A 43 -2.40 6.28 -3.95
N THR A 44 -1.47 5.59 -3.32
CA THR A 44 -1.63 4.17 -2.99
C THR A 44 -2.75 3.96 -1.97
N ILE A 45 -2.79 4.79 -0.93
CA ILE A 45 -3.86 4.75 0.07
C ILE A 45 -5.22 4.98 -0.58
N ALA A 46 -5.31 5.94 -1.50
CA ALA A 46 -6.55 6.21 -2.22
C ALA A 46 -7.02 4.98 -3.00
N LYS A 47 -6.09 4.27 -3.64
CA LYS A 47 -6.41 3.03 -4.34
C LYS A 47 -6.86 1.93 -3.39
N LEU A 48 -6.19 1.79 -2.26
CA LEU A 48 -6.58 0.81 -1.25
C LEU A 48 -7.97 1.09 -0.69
N LYS A 49 -8.32 2.36 -0.50
CA LYS A 49 -9.68 2.73 -0.06
C LYS A 49 -10.74 2.31 -1.05
N ARG A 50 -10.43 2.33 -2.34
CA ARG A 50 -11.38 1.97 -3.39
C ARG A 50 -11.50 0.46 -3.59
N MET A 51 -10.53 -0.29 -3.11
CA MET A 51 -10.57 -1.74 -3.16
C MET A 51 -11.53 -2.28 -2.12
N THR A 52 -12.15 -3.42 -2.43
CA THR A 52 -12.84 -4.22 -1.42
C THR A 52 -11.81 -5.09 -0.71
N ASP A 53 -12.19 -5.66 0.43
CA ASP A 53 -11.32 -6.60 1.12
C ASP A 53 -11.04 -7.83 0.26
N THR A 54 -12.03 -8.27 -0.52
CA THR A 54 -11.85 -9.37 -1.46
C THR A 54 -10.83 -9.03 -2.53
N ASP A 55 -10.89 -7.82 -3.07
CA ASP A 55 -9.91 -7.35 -4.06
C ASP A 55 -8.50 -7.34 -3.49
N PHE A 56 -8.36 -6.86 -2.27
CA PHE A 56 -7.07 -6.79 -1.60
C PHE A 56 -6.50 -8.20 -1.36
N ASP A 57 -7.34 -9.11 -0.88
CA ASP A 57 -6.92 -10.49 -0.63
C ASP A 57 -6.55 -11.22 -1.91
N GLY A 58 -7.23 -10.91 -3.02
CA GLY A 58 -6.94 -11.51 -4.31
C GLY A 58 -5.72 -10.91 -5.00
N GLN A 59 -5.24 -9.77 -4.55
CA GLN A 59 -4.09 -9.11 -5.11
C GLN A 59 -2.82 -9.84 -4.67
N ARG A 60 -2.02 -10.25 -5.63
CA ARG A 60 -0.74 -10.87 -5.31
C ARG A 60 0.32 -9.79 -5.21
N PHE A 61 0.79 -9.58 -4.01
CA PHE A 61 1.94 -8.72 -3.79
C PHE A 61 3.18 -9.61 -3.83
N ASP A 62 3.92 -9.53 -4.93
CA ASP A 62 5.14 -10.31 -5.07
C ASP A 62 6.20 -9.72 -4.14
N PHE A 63 6.40 -10.37 -3.02
CA PHE A 63 7.43 -9.97 -2.08
C PHE A 63 8.75 -10.51 -2.59
N VAL A 64 9.49 -9.66 -3.26
CA VAL A 64 10.77 -10.02 -3.84
C VAL A 64 11.74 -10.48 -2.75
N GLY A 65 12.43 -11.56 -3.01
CA GLY A 65 13.37 -12.12 -2.05
C GLY A 65 12.81 -13.25 -1.22
N GLU A 66 11.59 -13.56 -1.46
CA GLU A 66 10.93 -14.71 -0.82
C GLU A 66 11.38 -16.02 -1.42
#